data_a89d6e9b566cc930289f23c64e91ccf0
#
_entry.id   a89d6e9b566cc930289f23c64e91ccf0
#
_cell.length_a   1.000
_cell.length_b   1.000
_cell.length_c   1.000
_cell.angle_alpha   90.00
_cell.angle_beta   90.00
_cell.angle_gamma   90.00
#
_symmetry.space_group_name_H-M   'P 1'
#
loop_
_entity.id
_entity.type
_entity.pdbx_description
1 polymer ?
#
loop_
_entity_poly.entity_id
_entity_poly.type
_entity_poly.pdbx_seq_one_letter_code
_entity_poly.pdbx_strand_id
1 'polypeptide(L)'
;MTLAPGRSRRTSPRRDAAPAIRGLMVVVVLTSAVACMPASWGAGALLHPSRRPLTTPRPADAEEVVVRSGDLRLFGWRLSAAGPRRGTLVYLHGSADNRASGLSIAERFRRRGFDAVLFDSRAHGESEGDACTYGYHEKRDLARIVDTLGKGPVVAFGVSLGGAVALQAAAEDRRISAVVAVAPFSDIRTVARERAPSVASQANIDAAFRLAEQQAHFVADDVSPARAAGQIRVPVLLVHGEDDHETPSAHSQRIFEGLTSDKRLVLVPGAGHLDALTPGVWQIVDEWIDRVLPPATKSSDERRPIS
;
A
#
# COMPACT_ATOMS: atom_id res chain seq x y z
N MET A 1 72.30 64.62 -16.13
CA MET A 1 71.51 65.72 -15.52
C MET A 1 70.35 65.12 -14.75
N THR A 2 70.48 65.15 -13.48
CA THR A 2 69.82 64.45 -12.41
C THR A 2 68.47 65.07 -12.12
N LEU A 3 67.37 64.28 -11.94
CA LEU A 3 66.24 64.68 -11.13
C LEU A 3 65.72 63.48 -10.34
N ALA A 4 65.56 63.71 -9.07
CA ALA A 4 65.30 62.74 -8.01
C ALA A 4 63.77 62.44 -7.88
N PRO A 5 63.41 61.35 -7.17
CA PRO A 5 62.00 60.80 -7.16
C PRO A 5 61.16 61.37 -6.01
N GLY A 6 59.90 61.52 -6.33
CA GLY A 6 58.82 61.94 -5.40
C GLY A 6 58.34 60.77 -4.51
N ARG A 7 58.28 61.01 -3.20
CA ARG A 7 57.73 60.14 -2.18
C ARG A 7 56.20 60.01 -2.31
N SER A 8 55.67 58.85 -2.56
CA SER A 8 54.26 58.56 -2.39
C SER A 8 53.96 58.03 -0.96
N ARG A 9 53.04 58.71 -0.29
CA ARG A 9 52.51 58.33 1.04
C ARG A 9 51.70 57.06 0.91
N ARG A 10 52.06 56.01 1.64
CA ARG A 10 51.23 54.83 1.87
C ARG A 10 50.09 55.21 2.83
N THR A 11 48.86 55.11 2.36
CA THR A 11 47.67 55.04 3.20
C THR A 11 47.33 53.60 3.45
N SER A 12 47.34 53.15 4.71
CA SER A 12 46.89 51.83 5.15
C SER A 12 45.36 51.74 5.00
N PRO A 13 44.82 50.61 4.51
CA PRO A 13 43.38 50.41 4.53
C PRO A 13 42.93 49.98 5.94
N ARG A 14 41.92 50.68 6.43
CA ARG A 14 41.16 50.31 7.62
C ARG A 14 40.53 48.93 7.39
N ARG A 15 40.72 47.99 8.31
CA ARG A 15 40.00 46.72 8.40
C ARG A 15 38.59 47.04 8.96
N ASP A 16 37.58 47.01 8.11
CA ASP A 16 36.19 46.92 8.51
C ASP A 16 35.91 45.46 8.92
N ALA A 17 35.81 45.25 10.22
CA ALA A 17 35.34 44.02 10.80
C ALA A 17 33.80 44.06 10.90
N ALA A 18 33.15 43.07 10.34
CA ALA A 18 31.82 42.51 10.45
C ALA A 18 31.03 42.53 9.13
N PRO A 19 30.64 41.35 8.65
CA PRO A 19 29.38 40.77 9.05
C PRO A 19 29.43 39.19 9.14
N ALA A 20 30.03 38.65 10.20
CA ALA A 20 29.97 37.20 10.42
C ALA A 20 28.80 36.73 11.28
N ILE A 21 28.07 37.65 11.94
CA ILE A 21 27.02 37.28 12.93
C ILE A 21 25.63 37.14 12.30
N ARG A 22 25.35 37.80 11.16
CA ARG A 22 24.02 37.69 10.53
C ARG A 22 23.77 36.36 9.79
N GLY A 23 24.78 35.72 9.26
CA GLY A 23 24.66 34.43 8.55
C GLY A 23 24.38 33.26 9.47
N LEU A 24 24.92 33.25 10.69
CA LEU A 24 24.75 32.16 11.66
C LEU A 24 23.34 32.14 12.26
N MET A 25 22.72 33.29 12.48
CA MET A 25 21.35 33.36 13.02
C MET A 25 20.28 32.89 12.02
N VAL A 26 20.47 33.14 10.71
CA VAL A 26 19.53 32.67 9.68
C VAL A 26 19.62 31.16 9.48
N VAL A 27 20.80 30.57 9.54
CA VAL A 27 21.00 29.12 9.43
C VAL A 27 20.44 28.40 10.66
N VAL A 28 20.65 28.94 11.87
CA VAL A 28 20.10 28.35 13.12
C VAL A 28 18.59 28.46 13.16
N VAL A 29 17.98 29.55 12.66
CA VAL A 29 16.52 29.71 12.59
C VAL A 29 15.91 28.80 11.53
N LEU A 30 16.55 28.59 10.38
CA LEU A 30 16.08 27.66 9.35
C LEU A 30 16.22 26.20 9.80
N THR A 31 17.30 25.82 10.44
CA THR A 31 17.47 24.46 11.00
C THR A 31 16.54 24.19 12.16
N SER A 32 16.24 25.18 13.00
CA SER A 32 15.26 25.05 14.08
C SER A 32 13.82 24.98 13.57
N ALA A 33 13.49 25.67 12.47
CA ALA A 33 12.16 25.62 11.86
C ALA A 33 11.88 24.26 11.19
N VAL A 34 12.88 23.62 10.59
CA VAL A 34 12.75 22.28 9.99
C VAL A 34 12.66 21.19 11.07
N ALA A 35 13.33 21.36 12.21
CA ALA A 35 13.23 20.43 13.33
C ALA A 35 11.89 20.48 14.09
N CYS A 36 11.05 21.50 13.82
CA CYS A 36 9.77 21.70 14.48
C CYS A 36 8.61 21.56 13.47
N MET A 37 8.57 20.46 12.70
CA MET A 37 7.39 20.15 11.88
C MET A 37 6.20 19.90 12.83
N PRO A 38 5.08 20.64 12.70
CA PRO A 38 3.92 20.45 13.56
C PRO A 38 3.43 18.99 13.45
N ALA A 39 3.04 18.40 14.58
CA ALA A 39 2.44 17.07 14.60
C ALA A 39 1.23 16.95 13.64
N SER A 40 0.51 18.05 13.43
CA SER A 40 -0.61 18.12 12.48
C SER A 40 -0.20 17.87 11.03
N TRP A 41 1.00 18.30 10.62
CA TRP A 41 1.49 18.01 9.27
C TRP A 41 1.80 16.52 9.11
N GLY A 42 2.46 15.89 10.09
CA GLY A 42 2.71 14.46 10.08
C GLY A 42 1.42 13.63 10.15
N ALA A 43 0.46 14.04 10.98
CA ALA A 43 -0.85 13.40 11.06
C ALA A 43 -1.61 13.52 9.73
N GLY A 44 -1.58 14.70 9.10
CA GLY A 44 -2.16 14.90 7.78
C GLY A 44 -1.54 14.01 6.71
N ALA A 45 -0.20 13.89 6.70
CA ALA A 45 0.51 13.02 5.77
C ALA A 45 0.17 11.53 5.97
N LEU A 46 -0.09 11.10 7.20
CA LEU A 46 -0.54 9.75 7.51
C LEU A 46 -1.98 9.52 7.03
N LEU A 47 -2.91 10.44 7.35
CA LEU A 47 -4.34 10.20 7.18
C LEU A 47 -4.85 10.50 5.77
N HIS A 48 -4.26 11.49 5.09
CA HIS A 48 -4.79 12.03 3.84
C HIS A 48 -3.85 11.73 2.67
N PRO A 49 -3.85 10.48 2.15
CA PRO A 49 -3.10 10.17 0.94
C PRO A 49 -3.62 11.00 -0.24
N SER A 50 -2.73 11.31 -1.18
CA SER A 50 -3.15 12.00 -2.40
C SER A 50 -4.24 11.21 -3.10
N ARG A 51 -5.41 11.82 -3.34
CA ARG A 51 -6.46 11.21 -4.15
C ARG A 51 -6.07 11.28 -5.62
N ARG A 52 -5.65 10.17 -6.17
CA ARG A 52 -5.37 10.04 -7.60
C ARG A 52 -6.70 10.06 -8.36
N PRO A 53 -6.92 11.03 -9.27
CA PRO A 53 -8.13 11.07 -10.07
C PRO A 53 -8.29 9.79 -10.90
N LEU A 54 -9.52 9.29 -11.01
CA LEU A 54 -9.84 8.17 -11.88
C LEU A 54 -9.97 8.67 -13.32
N THR A 55 -8.85 8.67 -14.05
CA THR A 55 -8.79 9.12 -15.46
C THR A 55 -9.04 7.98 -16.46
N THR A 56 -8.88 6.73 -16.01
CA THR A 56 -9.16 5.55 -16.83
C THR A 56 -10.67 5.36 -16.90
N PRO A 57 -11.28 5.31 -18.11
CA PRO A 57 -12.69 5.06 -18.24
C PRO A 57 -13.03 3.65 -17.73
N ARG A 58 -14.24 3.50 -17.20
CA ARG A 58 -14.76 2.19 -16.81
C ARG A 58 -14.80 1.28 -18.05
N PRO A 59 -14.28 0.03 -18.00
CA PRO A 59 -14.42 -0.94 -19.07
C PRO A 59 -15.89 -1.12 -19.45
N ALA A 60 -16.16 -1.27 -20.75
CA ALA A 60 -17.54 -1.36 -21.27
C ALA A 60 -18.34 -2.55 -20.70
N ASP A 61 -17.62 -3.63 -20.34
CA ASP A 61 -18.18 -4.85 -19.74
C ASP A 61 -18.09 -4.88 -18.21
N ALA A 62 -17.69 -3.78 -17.58
CA ALA A 62 -17.67 -3.65 -16.14
C ALA A 62 -18.98 -3.01 -15.64
N GLU A 63 -19.53 -3.59 -14.58
CA GLU A 63 -20.61 -2.99 -13.80
C GLU A 63 -20.02 -2.06 -12.76
N GLU A 64 -20.64 -0.90 -12.57
CA GLU A 64 -20.36 -0.04 -11.43
C GLU A 64 -21.04 -0.61 -10.19
N VAL A 65 -20.31 -0.73 -9.10
CA VAL A 65 -20.82 -1.22 -7.83
C VAL A 65 -20.53 -0.24 -6.71
N VAL A 66 -21.51 -0.05 -5.83
CA VAL A 66 -21.38 0.81 -4.66
C VAL A 66 -21.70 -0.01 -3.43
N VAL A 67 -20.80 -0.02 -2.45
CA VAL A 67 -20.97 -0.74 -1.18
C VAL A 67 -20.98 0.26 -0.03
N ARG A 68 -21.93 0.10 0.88
CA ARG A 68 -21.97 0.90 2.11
C ARG A 68 -21.12 0.23 3.20
N SER A 69 -20.21 1.01 3.80
CA SER A 69 -19.46 0.63 4.99
C SER A 69 -19.62 1.70 6.08
N GLY A 70 -20.54 1.46 7.02
CA GLY A 70 -21.03 2.50 7.90
C GLY A 70 -21.71 3.60 7.10
N ASP A 71 -21.29 4.85 7.32
CA ASP A 71 -21.83 6.01 6.60
C ASP A 71 -21.17 6.25 5.23
N LEU A 72 -20.08 5.52 4.90
CA LEU A 72 -19.34 5.71 3.67
C LEU A 72 -19.89 4.89 2.52
N ARG A 73 -19.82 5.46 1.32
CA ARG A 73 -20.01 4.76 0.04
C ARG A 73 -18.64 4.47 -0.55
N LEU A 74 -18.42 3.18 -0.84
CA LEU A 74 -17.24 2.69 -1.53
C LEU A 74 -17.60 2.39 -2.97
N PHE A 75 -16.84 2.94 -3.91
CA PHE A 75 -17.09 2.79 -5.34
C PHE A 75 -16.13 1.78 -5.95
N GLY A 76 -16.65 0.93 -6.82
CA GLY A 76 -15.90 -0.14 -7.46
C GLY A 76 -16.43 -0.54 -8.81
N TRP A 77 -15.70 -1.45 -9.44
CA TRP A 77 -16.07 -2.11 -10.69
C TRP A 77 -16.15 -3.62 -10.48
N ARG A 78 -17.16 -4.23 -11.07
CA ARG A 78 -17.28 -5.68 -11.16
C ARG A 78 -17.17 -6.11 -12.62
N LEU A 79 -16.31 -7.11 -12.87
CA LEU A 79 -16.14 -7.73 -14.17
C LEU A 79 -16.38 -9.24 -14.01
N SER A 80 -17.24 -9.82 -14.85
CA SER A 80 -17.53 -11.24 -14.83
C SER A 80 -16.38 -12.07 -15.37
N ALA A 81 -16.25 -13.31 -14.92
CA ALA A 81 -15.32 -14.28 -15.45
C ALA A 81 -15.52 -14.49 -16.96
N ALA A 82 -14.43 -14.73 -17.70
CA ALA A 82 -14.48 -15.00 -19.14
C ALA A 82 -14.89 -16.45 -19.48
N GLY A 83 -15.28 -17.25 -18.50
CA GLY A 83 -15.65 -18.66 -18.65
C GLY A 83 -16.30 -19.21 -17.38
N PRO A 84 -16.26 -20.54 -17.18
CA PRO A 84 -16.84 -21.16 -15.99
C PRO A 84 -16.28 -20.54 -14.72
N ARG A 85 -17.18 -20.09 -13.84
CA ARG A 85 -16.82 -19.35 -12.63
C ARG A 85 -16.18 -20.25 -11.58
N ARG A 86 -14.99 -19.87 -11.10
CA ARG A 86 -14.23 -20.53 -10.03
C ARG A 86 -14.38 -19.84 -8.68
N GLY A 87 -14.54 -18.52 -8.68
CA GLY A 87 -14.57 -17.69 -7.47
C GLY A 87 -14.56 -16.21 -7.81
N THR A 88 -14.14 -15.41 -6.86
CA THR A 88 -14.03 -13.93 -7.04
C THR A 88 -12.65 -13.47 -6.59
N LEU A 89 -12.00 -12.67 -7.41
CA LEU A 89 -10.87 -11.83 -7.06
C LEU A 89 -11.41 -10.52 -6.48
N VAL A 90 -10.94 -10.12 -5.31
CA VAL A 90 -11.07 -8.73 -4.81
C VAL A 90 -9.70 -8.09 -4.88
N TYR A 91 -9.59 -7.06 -5.69
CA TYR A 91 -8.35 -6.29 -5.83
C TYR A 91 -8.35 -5.07 -4.92
N LEU A 92 -7.25 -4.87 -4.20
CA LEU A 92 -7.00 -3.78 -3.27
C LEU A 92 -5.73 -3.02 -3.71
N HIS A 93 -5.91 -1.76 -4.09
CA HIS A 93 -4.82 -0.92 -4.61
C HIS A 93 -3.89 -0.39 -3.51
N GLY A 94 -2.75 0.16 -3.90
CA GLY A 94 -1.79 0.84 -3.03
C GLY A 94 -2.24 2.22 -2.55
N SER A 95 -1.48 2.82 -1.63
CA SER A 95 -1.71 4.19 -1.19
C SER A 95 -1.56 5.17 -2.37
N ALA A 96 -2.33 6.26 -2.35
CA ALA A 96 -2.37 7.28 -3.40
C ALA A 96 -2.67 6.72 -4.81
N ASP A 97 -3.39 5.61 -4.90
CA ASP A 97 -3.80 4.96 -6.14
C ASP A 97 -5.33 4.83 -6.20
N ASN A 98 -5.87 4.08 -7.17
CA ASN A 98 -7.30 3.81 -7.31
C ASN A 98 -7.55 2.45 -7.98
N ARG A 99 -8.82 2.06 -8.10
CA ARG A 99 -9.25 0.76 -8.64
C ARG A 99 -8.74 0.45 -10.04
N ALA A 100 -8.44 1.46 -10.86
CA ALA A 100 -8.02 1.25 -12.25
C ALA A 100 -6.66 0.54 -12.37
N SER A 101 -5.78 0.68 -11.36
CA SER A 101 -4.49 -0.02 -11.37
C SER A 101 -4.62 -1.55 -11.33
N GLY A 102 -5.76 -2.06 -10.90
CA GLY A 102 -6.06 -3.49 -10.88
C GLY A 102 -6.57 -4.09 -12.18
N LEU A 103 -6.81 -3.30 -13.23
CA LEU A 103 -7.46 -3.80 -14.44
C LEU A 103 -6.68 -4.93 -15.14
N SER A 104 -5.36 -4.84 -15.21
CA SER A 104 -4.54 -5.91 -15.81
C SER A 104 -4.58 -7.20 -14.99
N ILE A 105 -4.61 -7.07 -13.66
CA ILE A 105 -4.74 -8.19 -12.72
C ILE A 105 -6.13 -8.81 -12.86
N ALA A 106 -7.17 -7.99 -12.87
CA ALA A 106 -8.55 -8.42 -13.06
C ALA A 106 -8.70 -9.22 -14.36
N GLU A 107 -8.18 -8.70 -15.47
CA GLU A 107 -8.27 -9.38 -16.76
C GLU A 107 -7.53 -10.73 -16.77
N ARG A 108 -6.39 -10.83 -16.08
CA ARG A 108 -5.69 -12.11 -15.92
C ARG A 108 -6.53 -13.13 -15.17
N PHE A 109 -7.13 -12.73 -14.05
CA PHE A 109 -7.95 -13.61 -13.23
C PHE A 109 -9.28 -13.99 -13.90
N ARG A 110 -9.89 -13.07 -14.67
CA ARG A 110 -11.10 -13.33 -15.45
C ARG A 110 -10.89 -14.46 -16.45
N ARG A 111 -9.76 -14.46 -17.19
CA ARG A 111 -9.38 -15.55 -18.10
C ARG A 111 -9.18 -16.89 -17.40
N ARG A 112 -8.96 -16.86 -16.09
CA ARG A 112 -8.81 -18.06 -15.25
C ARG A 112 -10.11 -18.45 -14.54
N GLY A 113 -11.22 -17.82 -14.86
CA GLY A 113 -12.54 -18.16 -14.35
C GLY A 113 -12.92 -17.42 -13.04
N PHE A 114 -12.23 -16.36 -12.66
CA PHE A 114 -12.63 -15.57 -11.51
C PHE A 114 -13.42 -14.32 -11.95
N ASP A 115 -14.54 -14.03 -11.26
CA ASP A 115 -15.05 -12.66 -11.30
C ASP A 115 -14.00 -11.75 -10.68
N ALA A 116 -13.92 -10.51 -11.13
CA ALA A 116 -13.01 -9.53 -10.55
C ALA A 116 -13.80 -8.33 -10.01
N VAL A 117 -13.45 -7.93 -8.79
CA VAL A 117 -14.04 -6.79 -8.12
C VAL A 117 -12.91 -5.87 -7.66
N LEU A 118 -12.94 -4.63 -8.14
CA LEU A 118 -11.92 -3.62 -7.90
C LEU A 118 -12.59 -2.44 -7.22
N PHE A 119 -12.17 -2.09 -6.01
CA PHE A 119 -12.72 -0.97 -5.26
C PHE A 119 -11.67 0.11 -5.00
N ASP A 120 -12.10 1.36 -4.98
CA ASP A 120 -11.33 2.41 -4.32
C ASP A 120 -11.47 2.22 -2.81
N SER A 121 -10.36 2.18 -2.10
CA SER A 121 -10.32 2.21 -0.64
C SER A 121 -10.92 3.51 -0.11
N ARG A 122 -11.40 3.52 1.14
CA ARG A 122 -11.78 4.79 1.80
C ARG A 122 -10.69 5.83 1.61
N ALA A 123 -11.06 7.09 1.51
CA ALA A 123 -10.17 8.23 1.28
C ALA A 123 -9.35 8.19 -0.04
N HIS A 124 -9.68 7.27 -0.97
CA HIS A 124 -9.01 7.17 -2.28
C HIS A 124 -10.03 7.24 -3.42
N GLY A 125 -9.53 7.54 -4.63
CA GLY A 125 -10.32 7.57 -5.85
C GLY A 125 -11.65 8.31 -5.67
N GLU A 126 -12.76 7.64 -6.00
CA GLU A 126 -14.12 8.18 -5.84
C GLU A 126 -14.80 7.76 -4.53
N SER A 127 -14.21 6.83 -3.76
CA SER A 127 -14.75 6.39 -2.48
C SER A 127 -14.74 7.50 -1.44
N GLU A 128 -15.76 7.51 -0.61
CA GLU A 128 -15.92 8.48 0.47
C GLU A 128 -14.94 8.22 1.63
N GLY A 129 -14.95 9.13 2.60
CA GLY A 129 -14.07 9.14 3.75
C GLY A 129 -12.91 10.12 3.59
N ASP A 130 -12.44 10.62 4.72
CA ASP A 130 -11.38 11.64 4.76
C ASP A 130 -10.03 11.07 5.21
N ALA A 131 -10.04 9.88 5.82
CA ALA A 131 -8.84 9.28 6.39
C ALA A 131 -8.62 7.83 5.93
N CYS A 132 -7.37 7.53 5.62
CA CYS A 132 -6.85 6.17 5.48
C CYS A 132 -6.31 5.71 6.84
N THR A 133 -6.66 4.50 7.27
CA THR A 133 -6.24 3.91 8.54
C THR A 133 -5.45 2.61 8.38
N TYR A 134 -4.94 2.36 7.17
CA TYR A 134 -3.95 1.33 6.84
C TYR A 134 -4.36 -0.11 7.19
N GLY A 135 -5.66 -0.37 7.24
CA GLY A 135 -6.23 -1.69 7.55
C GLY A 135 -7.05 -1.71 8.85
N TYR A 136 -7.01 -0.68 9.68
CA TYR A 136 -7.84 -0.64 10.91
C TYR A 136 -9.33 -0.60 10.59
N HIS A 137 -9.77 0.32 9.75
CA HIS A 137 -11.14 0.40 9.25
C HIS A 137 -11.30 -0.32 7.90
N GLU A 138 -10.29 -0.32 7.04
CA GLU A 138 -10.32 -0.88 5.68
C GLU A 138 -10.61 -2.39 5.67
N LYS A 139 -10.18 -3.15 6.68
CA LYS A 139 -10.53 -4.58 6.81
C LYS A 139 -12.04 -4.79 6.97
N ARG A 140 -12.75 -3.87 7.63
CA ARG A 140 -14.23 -3.89 7.74
C ARG A 140 -14.87 -3.49 6.43
N ASP A 141 -14.28 -2.55 5.70
CA ASP A 141 -14.73 -2.20 4.34
C ASP A 141 -14.66 -3.41 3.43
N LEU A 142 -13.53 -4.14 3.46
CA LEU A 142 -13.36 -5.36 2.70
C LEU A 142 -14.41 -6.41 3.10
N ALA A 143 -14.71 -6.58 4.38
CA ALA A 143 -15.76 -7.48 4.83
C ALA A 143 -17.13 -7.10 4.25
N ARG A 144 -17.46 -5.80 4.16
CA ARG A 144 -18.71 -5.31 3.51
C ARG A 144 -18.69 -5.56 2.01
N ILE A 145 -17.55 -5.43 1.35
CA ILE A 145 -17.43 -5.80 -0.06
C ILE A 145 -17.67 -7.30 -0.23
N VAL A 146 -17.09 -8.13 0.63
CA VAL A 146 -17.29 -9.59 0.62
C VAL A 146 -18.75 -9.97 0.86
N ASP A 147 -19.51 -9.22 1.68
CA ASP A 147 -20.96 -9.42 1.89
C ASP A 147 -21.75 -9.38 0.56
N THR A 148 -21.28 -8.65 -0.45
CA THR A 148 -21.96 -8.47 -1.74
C THR A 148 -21.57 -9.51 -2.80
N LEU A 149 -20.62 -10.36 -2.51
CA LEU A 149 -20.09 -11.33 -3.47
C LEU A 149 -21.00 -12.58 -3.54
N GLY A 150 -21.02 -13.21 -4.71
CA GLY A 150 -21.66 -14.50 -4.90
C GLY A 150 -20.93 -15.63 -4.13
N LYS A 151 -21.57 -16.79 -4.01
CA LYS A 151 -20.96 -17.98 -3.41
C LYS A 151 -19.66 -18.38 -4.13
N GLY A 152 -18.73 -18.97 -3.39
CA GLY A 152 -17.47 -19.52 -3.91
C GLY A 152 -16.25 -18.86 -3.27
N PRO A 153 -15.05 -19.35 -3.61
CA PRO A 153 -13.80 -18.84 -3.06
C PRO A 153 -13.57 -17.35 -3.35
N VAL A 154 -13.01 -16.65 -2.38
CA VAL A 154 -12.60 -15.24 -2.48
C VAL A 154 -11.09 -15.14 -2.38
N VAL A 155 -10.45 -14.61 -3.41
CA VAL A 155 -9.02 -14.26 -3.41
C VAL A 155 -8.89 -12.78 -3.11
N ALA A 156 -8.27 -12.41 -2.00
CA ALA A 156 -7.87 -11.03 -1.73
C ALA A 156 -6.47 -10.79 -2.33
N PHE A 157 -6.40 -9.96 -3.36
CA PHE A 157 -5.14 -9.59 -4.01
C PHE A 157 -4.85 -8.12 -3.72
N GLY A 158 -3.80 -7.84 -2.98
CA GLY A 158 -3.48 -6.47 -2.59
C GLY A 158 -2.04 -6.07 -2.91
N VAL A 159 -1.87 -4.80 -3.25
CA VAL A 159 -0.56 -4.18 -3.51
C VAL A 159 -0.29 -3.15 -2.43
N SER A 160 0.90 -3.16 -1.81
CA SER A 160 1.34 -2.21 -0.80
C SER A 160 0.30 -2.09 0.35
N LEU A 161 -0.35 -0.94 0.52
CA LEU A 161 -1.48 -0.74 1.43
C LEU A 161 -2.53 -1.83 1.29
N GLY A 162 -2.96 -2.13 0.06
CA GLY A 162 -3.97 -3.16 -0.21
C GLY A 162 -3.54 -4.55 0.25
N GLY A 163 -2.25 -4.88 0.13
CA GLY A 163 -1.68 -6.13 0.64
C GLY A 163 -1.74 -6.23 2.16
N ALA A 164 -1.44 -5.13 2.84
CA ALA A 164 -1.54 -5.05 4.29
C ALA A 164 -2.99 -5.15 4.78
N VAL A 165 -3.94 -4.54 4.06
CA VAL A 165 -5.39 -4.67 4.34
C VAL A 165 -5.85 -6.10 4.14
N ALA A 166 -5.48 -6.75 3.03
CA ALA A 166 -5.86 -8.13 2.72
C ALA A 166 -5.40 -9.12 3.80
N LEU A 167 -4.17 -8.98 4.29
CA LEU A 167 -3.62 -9.81 5.37
C LEU A 167 -4.37 -9.62 6.67
N GLN A 168 -4.62 -8.37 7.08
CA GLN A 168 -5.35 -8.07 8.32
C GLN A 168 -6.81 -8.55 8.25
N ALA A 169 -7.46 -8.39 7.08
CA ALA A 169 -8.81 -8.88 6.87
C ALA A 169 -8.89 -10.42 6.92
N ALA A 170 -7.94 -11.13 6.31
CA ALA A 170 -7.92 -12.59 6.30
C ALA A 170 -7.69 -13.23 7.68
N ALA A 171 -7.14 -12.47 8.63
CA ALA A 171 -7.04 -12.90 10.03
C ALA A 171 -8.41 -12.93 10.74
N GLU A 172 -9.35 -12.09 10.31
CA GLU A 172 -10.67 -11.92 10.94
C GLU A 172 -11.83 -12.51 10.11
N ASP A 173 -11.74 -12.45 8.77
CA ASP A 173 -12.82 -12.88 7.87
C ASP A 173 -12.49 -14.22 7.18
N ARG A 174 -13.13 -15.28 7.66
CA ARG A 174 -12.94 -16.65 7.13
C ARG A 174 -13.54 -16.90 5.74
N ARG A 175 -14.26 -15.95 5.18
CA ARG A 175 -14.79 -16.02 3.80
C ARG A 175 -13.71 -15.76 2.76
N ILE A 176 -12.62 -15.07 3.13
CA ILE A 176 -11.41 -14.98 2.32
C ILE A 176 -10.79 -16.37 2.26
N SER A 177 -10.52 -16.86 1.07
CA SER A 177 -10.04 -18.23 0.83
C SER A 177 -8.56 -18.30 0.52
N ALA A 178 -7.97 -17.22 0.03
CA ALA A 178 -6.54 -17.08 -0.24
C ALA A 178 -6.14 -15.60 -0.30
N VAL A 179 -4.89 -15.30 0.02
CA VAL A 179 -4.32 -13.95 -0.05
C VAL A 179 -3.08 -13.92 -0.94
N VAL A 180 -3.04 -12.97 -1.86
CA VAL A 180 -1.81 -12.56 -2.56
C VAL A 180 -1.49 -11.13 -2.13
N ALA A 181 -0.37 -10.92 -1.47
CA ALA A 181 0.06 -9.61 -1.01
C ALA A 181 1.41 -9.23 -1.63
N VAL A 182 1.42 -8.15 -2.40
CA VAL A 182 2.60 -7.62 -3.08
C VAL A 182 3.11 -6.42 -2.33
N ALA A 183 4.38 -6.44 -1.91
CA ALA A 183 5.08 -5.38 -1.18
C ALA A 183 4.31 -4.83 0.05
N PRO A 184 3.70 -5.68 0.92
CA PRO A 184 3.00 -5.20 2.10
C PRO A 184 3.97 -4.70 3.16
N PHE A 185 3.56 -3.72 3.96
CA PHE A 185 4.28 -3.37 5.20
C PHE A 185 3.90 -4.33 6.35
N SER A 186 4.80 -4.50 7.33
CA SER A 186 4.58 -5.40 8.47
C SER A 186 3.81 -4.75 9.64
N ASP A 187 4.01 -3.46 9.85
CA ASP A 187 3.30 -2.61 10.80
C ASP A 187 3.44 -1.14 10.41
N ILE A 188 2.42 -0.35 10.78
CA ILE A 188 2.36 1.04 10.33
C ILE A 188 3.43 1.93 10.96
N ARG A 189 3.80 1.68 12.23
CA ARG A 189 4.79 2.52 12.91
C ARG A 189 6.18 2.34 12.32
N THR A 190 6.56 1.11 12.00
CA THR A 190 7.85 0.82 11.37
C THR A 190 7.94 1.47 9.99
N VAL A 191 6.99 1.22 9.10
CA VAL A 191 7.04 1.78 7.74
C VAL A 191 6.94 3.31 7.74
N ALA A 192 6.19 3.90 8.67
CA ALA A 192 6.11 5.35 8.79
C ALA A 192 7.44 5.97 9.26
N ARG A 193 8.16 5.30 10.17
CA ARG A 193 9.51 5.73 10.58
C ARG A 193 10.52 5.62 9.46
N GLU A 194 10.50 4.52 8.71
CA GLU A 194 11.40 4.28 7.58
C GLU A 194 11.18 5.31 6.45
N ARG A 195 9.93 5.77 6.25
CA ARG A 195 9.57 6.78 5.25
C ARG A 195 9.66 8.22 5.76
N ALA A 196 9.81 8.42 7.06
CA ALA A 196 9.88 9.75 7.64
C ALA A 196 11.14 10.48 7.17
N PRO A 197 11.07 11.79 6.91
CA PRO A 197 12.26 12.59 6.63
C PRO A 197 13.30 12.42 7.74
N SER A 198 14.58 12.35 7.38
CA SER A 198 15.68 12.15 8.34
C SER A 198 15.77 13.22 9.43
N VAL A 199 15.14 14.36 9.21
CA VAL A 199 15.04 15.48 10.19
C VAL A 199 13.88 15.31 11.17
N ALA A 200 12.96 14.35 10.96
CA ALA A 200 11.84 14.11 11.86
C ALA A 200 12.32 13.38 13.11
N SER A 201 12.16 14.01 14.27
CA SER A 201 12.46 13.36 15.54
C SER A 201 11.44 12.28 15.89
N GLN A 202 11.85 11.27 16.69
CA GLN A 202 10.93 10.26 17.19
C GLN A 202 9.73 10.88 17.92
N ALA A 203 9.96 11.93 18.71
CA ALA A 203 8.91 12.64 19.43
C ALA A 203 7.87 13.27 18.49
N ASN A 204 8.30 13.81 17.34
CA ASN A 204 7.40 14.38 16.33
C ASN A 204 6.58 13.29 15.65
N ILE A 205 7.19 12.15 15.32
CA ILE A 205 6.50 10.99 14.76
C ILE A 205 5.44 10.47 15.72
N ASP A 206 5.79 10.29 17.00
CA ASP A 206 4.85 9.83 18.02
C ASP A 206 3.72 10.82 18.26
N ALA A 207 4.00 12.14 18.21
CA ALA A 207 2.98 13.17 18.31
C ALA A 207 2.04 13.16 17.08
N ALA A 208 2.57 12.93 15.88
CA ALA A 208 1.77 12.78 14.66
C ALA A 208 0.84 11.57 14.74
N PHE A 209 1.32 10.42 15.22
CA PHE A 209 0.49 9.23 15.42
C PHE A 209 -0.62 9.50 16.45
N ARG A 210 -0.32 10.08 17.62
CA ARG A 210 -1.36 10.40 18.62
C ARG A 210 -2.45 11.29 18.05
N LEU A 211 -2.07 12.28 17.23
CA LEU A 211 -3.04 13.18 16.60
C LEU A 211 -3.85 12.46 15.51
N ALA A 212 -3.21 11.62 14.71
CA ALA A 212 -3.87 10.81 13.69
C ALA A 212 -4.87 9.83 14.31
N GLU A 213 -4.49 9.13 15.38
CA GLU A 213 -5.36 8.22 16.13
C GLU A 213 -6.61 8.93 16.66
N GLN A 214 -6.46 10.16 17.19
CA GLN A 214 -7.57 10.99 17.66
C GLN A 214 -8.50 11.43 16.49
N GLN A 215 -7.94 11.85 15.37
CA GLN A 215 -8.70 12.39 14.24
C GLN A 215 -9.47 11.30 13.49
N ALA A 216 -8.85 10.13 13.29
CA ALA A 216 -9.45 9.04 12.52
C ALA A 216 -10.01 7.89 13.38
N HIS A 217 -10.02 8.04 14.70
CA HIS A 217 -10.58 7.06 15.64
C HIS A 217 -10.05 5.63 15.41
N PHE A 218 -8.73 5.49 15.36
CA PHE A 218 -8.06 4.21 15.20
C PHE A 218 -6.91 4.06 16.20
N VAL A 219 -6.39 2.85 16.33
CA VAL A 219 -5.22 2.54 17.16
C VAL A 219 -4.11 2.05 16.23
N ALA A 220 -3.05 2.86 16.09
CA ALA A 220 -1.95 2.55 15.17
C ALA A 220 -1.24 1.24 15.52
N ASP A 221 -1.15 0.91 16.81
CA ASP A 221 -0.55 -0.34 17.25
C ASP A 221 -1.35 -1.58 16.82
N ASP A 222 -2.63 -1.45 16.50
CA ASP A 222 -3.46 -2.54 15.96
C ASP A 222 -3.30 -2.72 14.44
N VAL A 223 -2.60 -1.80 13.78
CA VAL A 223 -2.31 -1.88 12.35
C VAL A 223 -1.01 -2.63 12.13
N SER A 224 -1.08 -3.95 12.17
CA SER A 224 0.10 -4.82 12.06
C SER A 224 -0.22 -6.13 11.34
N PRO A 225 -0.01 -6.20 10.01
CA PRO A 225 -0.05 -7.46 9.26
C PRO A 225 0.82 -8.56 9.86
N ALA A 226 1.99 -8.23 10.43
CA ALA A 226 2.85 -9.21 11.07
C ALA A 226 2.20 -9.85 12.32
N ARG A 227 1.47 -9.06 13.13
CA ARG A 227 0.70 -9.59 14.26
C ARG A 227 -0.51 -10.40 13.79
N ALA A 228 -1.19 -9.93 12.76
CA ALA A 228 -2.33 -10.62 12.17
C ALA A 228 -1.94 -11.98 11.57
N ALA A 229 -0.70 -12.12 11.08
CA ALA A 229 -0.22 -13.31 10.39
C ALA A 229 -0.45 -14.60 11.18
N GLY A 230 -0.23 -14.62 12.48
CA GLY A 230 -0.45 -15.80 13.33
C GLY A 230 -1.91 -16.27 13.43
N GLN A 231 -2.86 -15.41 13.03
CA GLN A 231 -4.30 -15.71 13.05
C GLN A 231 -4.84 -16.10 11.67
N ILE A 232 -4.07 -15.89 10.60
CA ILE A 232 -4.46 -16.25 9.23
C ILE A 232 -4.47 -17.78 9.10
N ARG A 233 -5.56 -18.34 8.58
CA ARG A 233 -5.76 -19.80 8.40
C ARG A 233 -5.84 -20.22 6.94
N VAL A 234 -5.77 -19.28 6.03
CA VAL A 234 -5.86 -19.50 4.58
C VAL A 234 -4.47 -19.41 3.95
N PRO A 235 -4.25 -19.99 2.76
CA PRO A 235 -3.00 -19.85 2.03
C PRO A 235 -2.64 -18.39 1.75
N VAL A 236 -1.35 -18.06 1.91
CA VAL A 236 -0.81 -16.73 1.66
C VAL A 236 0.40 -16.78 0.72
N LEU A 237 0.34 -16.01 -0.36
CA LEU A 237 1.48 -15.73 -1.22
C LEU A 237 1.94 -14.29 -1.00
N LEU A 238 3.17 -14.12 -0.54
CA LEU A 238 3.86 -12.83 -0.46
C LEU A 238 4.81 -12.68 -1.64
N VAL A 239 4.77 -11.52 -2.29
CA VAL A 239 5.70 -11.15 -3.36
C VAL A 239 6.34 -9.83 -3.00
N HIS A 240 7.67 -9.71 -3.08
CA HIS A 240 8.37 -8.47 -2.74
C HIS A 240 9.61 -8.27 -3.60
N GLY A 241 9.83 -7.04 -4.05
CA GLY A 241 11.08 -6.66 -4.70
C GLY A 241 12.24 -6.58 -3.70
N GLU A 242 13.42 -7.10 -4.03
CA GLU A 242 14.59 -7.01 -3.15
C GLU A 242 15.13 -5.59 -3.06
N ASP A 243 14.97 -4.79 -4.13
CA ASP A 243 15.42 -3.40 -4.21
C ASP A 243 14.30 -2.40 -3.88
N ASP A 244 13.28 -2.83 -3.14
CA ASP A 244 12.23 -1.94 -2.65
C ASP A 244 12.76 -1.04 -1.53
N HIS A 245 13.00 0.23 -1.88
CA HIS A 245 13.44 1.26 -0.95
C HIS A 245 12.30 2.02 -0.26
N GLU A 246 11.05 1.84 -0.72
CA GLU A 246 9.87 2.46 -0.10
C GLU A 246 9.33 1.63 1.05
N THR A 247 9.32 0.31 0.87
CA THR A 247 8.92 -0.67 1.88
C THR A 247 9.90 -1.83 1.79
N PRO A 248 10.98 -1.85 2.56
CA PRO A 248 12.00 -2.90 2.46
C PRO A 248 11.44 -4.32 2.56
N SER A 249 11.99 -5.26 1.80
CA SER A 249 11.52 -6.67 1.75
C SER A 249 11.51 -7.38 3.11
N ALA A 250 12.25 -6.85 4.10
CA ALA A 250 12.21 -7.27 5.49
C ALA A 250 10.79 -7.21 6.09
N HIS A 251 9.90 -6.35 5.59
CA HIS A 251 8.50 -6.34 6.00
C HIS A 251 7.78 -7.64 5.63
N SER A 252 7.92 -8.11 4.39
CA SER A 252 7.35 -9.41 3.98
C SER A 252 7.99 -10.57 4.72
N GLN A 253 9.27 -10.50 5.04
CA GLN A 253 9.94 -11.55 5.82
C GLN A 253 9.35 -11.65 7.23
N ARG A 254 9.15 -10.53 7.94
CA ARG A 254 8.49 -10.48 9.26
C ARG A 254 7.07 -11.06 9.24
N ILE A 255 6.30 -10.73 8.18
CA ILE A 255 4.96 -11.30 7.99
C ILE A 255 5.06 -12.80 7.75
N PHE A 256 5.95 -13.23 6.86
CA PHE A 256 6.16 -14.65 6.52
C PHE A 256 6.51 -15.47 7.74
N GLU A 257 7.40 -14.99 8.61
CA GLU A 257 7.77 -15.67 9.86
C GLU A 257 6.56 -15.89 10.77
N GLY A 258 5.67 -14.90 10.88
CA GLY A 258 4.46 -14.97 11.70
C GLY A 258 3.34 -15.88 11.14
N LEU A 259 3.34 -16.17 9.84
CA LEU A 259 2.32 -17.02 9.23
C LEU A 259 2.48 -18.49 9.67
N THR A 260 1.36 -19.12 10.03
CA THR A 260 1.28 -20.55 10.40
C THR A 260 0.50 -21.39 9.39
N SER A 261 -0.21 -20.75 8.46
CA SER A 261 -0.92 -21.40 7.35
C SER A 261 0.03 -21.76 6.20
N ASP A 262 -0.50 -22.41 5.14
CA ASP A 262 0.24 -22.59 3.89
C ASP A 262 0.72 -21.24 3.38
N LYS A 263 2.02 -21.09 3.20
CA LYS A 263 2.67 -19.83 2.89
C LYS A 263 3.78 -19.94 1.87
N ARG A 264 3.91 -18.93 1.04
CA ARG A 264 5.04 -18.79 0.13
C ARG A 264 5.50 -17.32 0.12
N LEU A 265 6.81 -17.13 0.12
CA LEU A 265 7.43 -15.82 -0.09
C LEU A 265 8.27 -15.88 -1.37
N VAL A 266 8.07 -14.90 -2.24
CA VAL A 266 8.84 -14.70 -3.47
C VAL A 266 9.54 -13.35 -3.35
N LEU A 267 10.86 -13.38 -3.19
CA LEU A 267 11.72 -12.19 -3.30
C LEU A 267 12.18 -12.08 -4.74
N VAL A 268 12.06 -10.90 -5.32
CA VAL A 268 12.32 -10.65 -6.75
C VAL A 268 13.57 -9.80 -6.89
N PRO A 269 14.72 -10.38 -7.29
CA PRO A 269 15.97 -9.64 -7.45
C PRO A 269 15.82 -8.47 -8.43
N GLY A 270 16.39 -7.32 -8.07
CA GLY A 270 16.39 -6.12 -8.91
C GLY A 270 15.04 -5.40 -9.04
N ALA A 271 13.98 -5.91 -8.44
CA ALA A 271 12.68 -5.27 -8.48
C ALA A 271 12.48 -4.29 -7.31
N GLY A 272 11.88 -3.15 -7.59
CA GLY A 272 11.46 -2.15 -6.61
C GLY A 272 10.02 -2.38 -6.11
N HIS A 273 9.39 -1.29 -5.62
CA HIS A 273 8.10 -1.37 -4.92
C HIS A 273 6.93 -1.84 -5.80
N LEU A 274 6.87 -1.40 -7.07
CA LEU A 274 5.72 -1.63 -7.94
C LEU A 274 5.99 -2.58 -9.12
N ASP A 275 7.20 -3.05 -9.31
CA ASP A 275 7.62 -3.83 -10.48
C ASP A 275 7.97 -5.30 -10.16
N ALA A 276 7.65 -5.75 -8.96
CA ALA A 276 7.86 -7.14 -8.54
C ALA A 276 7.00 -8.17 -9.31
N LEU A 277 5.91 -7.77 -9.95
CA LEU A 277 5.04 -8.65 -10.72
C LEU A 277 5.56 -8.88 -12.15
N THR A 278 6.76 -9.42 -12.26
CA THR A 278 7.38 -9.80 -13.55
C THR A 278 6.66 -10.98 -14.22
N PRO A 279 6.89 -11.26 -15.52
CA PRO A 279 6.31 -12.42 -16.19
C PRO A 279 6.57 -13.75 -15.46
N GLY A 280 7.78 -13.95 -14.92
CA GLY A 280 8.11 -15.14 -14.14
C GLY A 280 7.36 -15.22 -12.82
N VAL A 281 7.17 -14.10 -12.14
CA VAL A 281 6.37 -14.04 -10.90
C VAL A 281 4.90 -14.31 -11.20
N TRP A 282 4.37 -13.84 -12.32
CA TRP A 282 3.01 -14.14 -12.73
C TRP A 282 2.78 -15.63 -12.96
N GLN A 283 3.76 -16.36 -13.50
CA GLN A 283 3.67 -17.81 -13.61
C GLN A 283 3.57 -18.46 -12.20
N ILE A 284 4.38 -17.99 -11.26
CA ILE A 284 4.31 -18.47 -9.86
C ILE A 284 2.94 -18.18 -9.23
N VAL A 285 2.38 -17.00 -9.44
CA VAL A 285 1.04 -16.63 -8.93
C VAL A 285 -0.02 -17.56 -9.52
N ASP A 286 0.02 -17.80 -10.83
CA ASP A 286 -0.94 -18.66 -11.51
C ASP A 286 -0.89 -20.12 -11.02
N GLU A 287 0.31 -20.70 -10.94
CA GLU A 287 0.52 -22.05 -10.43
C GLU A 287 0.07 -22.17 -8.96
N TRP A 288 0.37 -21.15 -8.15
CA TRP A 288 -0.02 -21.12 -6.75
C TRP A 288 -1.55 -21.05 -6.59
N ILE A 289 -2.23 -20.18 -7.35
CA ILE A 289 -3.70 -20.08 -7.34
C ILE A 289 -4.33 -21.41 -7.78
N ASP A 290 -3.81 -22.07 -8.83
CA ASP A 290 -4.34 -23.36 -9.29
C ASP A 290 -4.13 -24.46 -8.26
N ARG A 291 -3.07 -24.42 -7.49
CA ARG A 291 -2.80 -25.36 -6.40
C ARG A 291 -3.74 -25.17 -5.21
N VAL A 292 -3.94 -23.93 -4.76
CA VAL A 292 -4.72 -23.64 -3.54
C VAL A 292 -6.22 -23.57 -3.80
N LEU A 293 -6.62 -23.22 -5.02
CA LEU A 293 -8.02 -23.14 -5.46
C LEU A 293 -8.14 -23.82 -6.84
N PRO A 294 -8.08 -25.16 -6.91
CA PRO A 294 -8.09 -25.87 -8.18
C PRO A 294 -9.37 -25.59 -8.98
N PRO A 295 -9.30 -25.58 -10.33
CA PRO A 295 -10.49 -25.55 -11.16
C PRO A 295 -11.41 -26.72 -10.80
N ALA A 296 -12.73 -26.49 -10.90
CA ALA A 296 -13.67 -27.58 -10.74
C ALA A 296 -13.31 -28.70 -11.74
N THR A 297 -13.06 -29.90 -11.23
CA THR A 297 -12.88 -31.08 -12.08
C THR A 297 -14.15 -31.29 -12.89
N LYS A 298 -14.06 -31.37 -14.22
CA LYS A 298 -15.18 -31.83 -15.03
C LYS A 298 -15.62 -33.16 -14.47
N SER A 299 -16.86 -33.23 -13.98
CA SER A 299 -17.43 -34.50 -13.52
C SER A 299 -17.28 -35.51 -14.65
N SER A 300 -16.67 -36.67 -14.36
CA SER A 300 -16.47 -37.80 -15.28
C SER A 300 -17.79 -38.50 -15.63
N ASP A 301 -18.92 -37.92 -15.28
CA ASP A 301 -20.26 -38.51 -15.36
C ASP A 301 -20.99 -38.30 -16.70
N GLU A 302 -20.36 -37.57 -17.65
CA GLU A 302 -20.94 -37.40 -18.99
C GLU A 302 -20.57 -38.52 -19.99
N ARG A 303 -19.96 -39.61 -19.55
CA ARG A 303 -19.66 -40.76 -20.41
C ARG A 303 -20.41 -42.02 -19.97
N ARG A 304 -21.72 -41.99 -19.99
CA ARG A 304 -22.53 -43.21 -20.20
C ARG A 304 -23.15 -43.08 -21.59
N PRO A 305 -22.71 -43.84 -22.59
CA PRO A 305 -23.50 -44.03 -23.78
C PRO A 305 -24.75 -44.81 -23.38
N ILE A 306 -25.89 -44.26 -23.74
CA ILE A 306 -27.15 -44.96 -23.67
C ILE A 306 -27.06 -46.07 -24.71
N SER A 307 -27.01 -47.31 -24.25
CA SER A 307 -27.15 -48.50 -25.05
C SER A 307 -28.63 -48.81 -25.28
#